data_2b5e12da28e0fe2e9fc1467ceb4a7ebb
#
_entry.id   2b5e12da28e0fe2e9fc1467ceb4a7ebb
#
_cell.length_a   1.000
_cell.length_b   1.000
_cell.length_c   1.000
_cell.angle_alpha   90.00
_cell.angle_beta   90.00
_cell.angle_gamma   90.00
#
_symmetry.space_group_name_H-M   'P 1'
#
loop_
_entity.id
_entity.type
_entity.pdbx_description
1 polymer ?
#
loop_
_entity_poly.entity_id
_entity_poly.type
_entity_poly.pdbx_seq_one_letter_code
_entity_poly.pdbx_strand_id
1 'polypeptide(L)'
;MRREHARPSQHGFLLTYGLGTENQNLPGFIAMSPGGHLIKGSENWRSAFLPGIYEGAFVNSEHRRVEKLIENIRNPGLDLAGQRQQVDLLQALNRRHLDQRGHDPQLEARILSYEQGYRMQMEASDAFDVEREPESVREAYGSSVQSRQLLIARRLIERGVRFVQVWHGASQPWDNHDRIEENHRKLAGQCSQAIGALLTDLKQRGLFEETLVICGGEFGRTPTVETRGGDGVLGRDHNHYGFSLWLAGGGVKGGLVHGATDDFGFKAVENAVHVHDLHATILHLMGFDHERLTYRNPGRDFWLADVHGNVVREILA
;
A
#
# COMPACT_ATOMS: atom_id res chain seq x y z
N MET A 1 3.20 24.40 -16.52
CA MET A 1 2.77 23.61 -15.36
C MET A 1 2.40 22.21 -15.86
N ARG A 2 3.26 21.20 -15.60
CA ARG A 2 2.93 19.80 -15.92
C ARG A 2 1.84 19.35 -14.93
N ARG A 3 0.72 18.88 -15.43
CA ARG A 3 -0.32 18.25 -14.61
C ARG A 3 0.29 16.97 -14.01
N GLU A 4 0.61 16.99 -12.74
CA GLU A 4 0.87 15.76 -11.99
C GLU A 4 -0.47 15.05 -11.82
N HIS A 5 -0.71 14.06 -12.66
CA HIS A 5 -1.89 13.21 -12.52
C HIS A 5 -1.72 12.34 -11.27
N ALA A 6 -2.78 12.21 -10.51
CA ALA A 6 -2.85 11.27 -9.38
C ALA A 6 -2.49 9.86 -9.88
N ARG A 7 -1.52 9.21 -9.23
CA ARG A 7 -1.02 7.89 -9.62
C ARG A 7 -1.69 6.80 -8.79
N PRO A 8 -1.93 5.61 -9.33
CA PRO A 8 -2.69 4.54 -8.65
C PRO A 8 -2.20 4.11 -7.27
N SER A 9 -0.91 4.30 -6.96
CA SER A 9 -0.30 3.95 -5.67
C SER A 9 -0.64 4.88 -4.51
N GLN A 10 -1.49 5.87 -4.72
CA GLN A 10 -1.70 6.99 -3.79
C GLN A 10 -2.88 6.84 -2.83
N HIS A 11 -3.58 5.70 -2.80
CA HIS A 11 -4.75 5.50 -1.92
C HIS A 11 -4.39 5.60 -0.44
N GLY A 12 -3.21 5.14 -0.04
CA GLY A 12 -2.81 5.13 1.35
C GLY A 12 -2.86 6.52 2.00
N PHE A 13 -2.35 7.55 1.32
CA PHE A 13 -2.40 8.90 1.87
C PHE A 13 -3.80 9.52 1.79
N LEU A 14 -4.61 9.20 0.78
CA LEU A 14 -6.00 9.67 0.68
C LEU A 14 -6.84 9.13 1.83
N LEU A 15 -6.72 7.84 2.12
CA LEU A 15 -7.41 7.21 3.24
C LEU A 15 -6.95 7.77 4.58
N THR A 16 -5.64 7.96 4.76
CA THR A 16 -5.09 8.55 5.98
C THR A 16 -5.54 10.01 6.15
N TYR A 17 -5.61 10.78 5.06
CA TYR A 17 -6.13 12.14 5.09
C TYR A 17 -7.60 12.19 5.49
N GLY A 18 -8.43 11.34 4.89
CA GLY A 18 -9.88 11.38 5.09
C GLY A 18 -10.34 10.73 6.39
N LEU A 19 -9.76 9.59 6.79
CA LEU A 19 -10.16 8.81 7.97
C LEU A 19 -9.26 9.05 9.19
N GLY A 20 -8.07 9.63 9.00
CA GLY A 20 -7.07 9.65 10.05
C GLY A 20 -6.52 8.26 10.35
N THR A 21 -6.04 8.09 11.58
CA THR A 21 -5.57 6.80 12.11
C THR A 21 -6.23 6.49 13.43
N GLU A 22 -6.55 5.24 13.67
CA GLU A 22 -7.02 4.74 14.97
C GLU A 22 -5.87 4.49 15.94
N ASN A 23 -4.68 4.27 15.40
CA ASN A 23 -3.48 4.06 16.17
C ASN A 23 -2.65 5.35 16.25
N GLN A 24 -2.35 5.80 17.49
CA GLN A 24 -1.55 7.01 17.72
C GLN A 24 -0.04 6.76 17.63
N ASN A 25 0.40 5.48 17.63
CA ASN A 25 1.80 5.09 17.71
C ASN A 25 2.31 4.49 16.39
N LEU A 26 1.42 4.06 15.49
CA LEU A 26 1.77 3.58 14.16
C LEU A 26 1.26 4.53 13.08
N PRO A 27 1.96 4.65 11.93
CA PRO A 27 1.46 5.40 10.79
C PRO A 27 0.15 4.80 10.26
N GLY A 28 -0.75 5.64 9.78
CA GLY A 28 -1.97 5.17 9.13
C GLY A 28 -1.74 4.47 7.80
N PHE A 29 -0.58 4.72 7.17
CA PHE A 29 -0.14 4.07 5.92
C PHE A 29 1.25 3.46 6.07
N ILE A 30 1.38 2.17 5.76
CA ILE A 30 2.65 1.42 5.76
C ILE A 30 2.85 0.77 4.40
N ALA A 31 4.04 0.97 3.82
CA ALA A 31 4.47 0.42 2.54
C ALA A 31 5.60 -0.58 2.75
N MET A 32 5.43 -1.84 2.36
CA MET A 32 6.41 -2.92 2.56
C MET A 32 6.95 -3.46 1.26
N SER A 33 8.28 -3.51 1.12
CA SER A 33 8.96 -4.16 0.00
C SER A 33 10.10 -5.04 0.52
N PRO A 34 10.39 -6.17 -0.13
CA PRO A 34 11.47 -7.09 0.28
C PRO A 34 12.87 -6.64 -0.16
N GLY A 35 13.11 -5.35 -0.26
CA GLY A 35 14.37 -4.77 -0.75
C GLY A 35 14.36 -4.49 -2.25
N GLY A 36 15.54 -4.09 -2.76
CA GLY A 36 15.68 -3.67 -4.15
C GLY A 36 15.09 -2.27 -4.43
N HIS A 37 15.32 -1.79 -5.64
CA HIS A 37 14.76 -0.51 -6.08
C HIS A 37 13.39 -0.72 -6.71
N LEU A 38 12.36 -0.22 -6.04
CA LEU A 38 11.06 -0.06 -6.69
C LEU A 38 11.16 1.05 -7.73
N ILE A 39 10.53 0.86 -8.89
CA ILE A 39 10.41 1.93 -9.88
C ILE A 39 9.74 3.12 -9.20
N LYS A 40 10.30 4.32 -9.42
CA LYS A 40 9.90 5.56 -8.76
C LYS A 40 10.26 5.67 -7.27
N GLY A 41 10.87 4.66 -6.64
CA GLY A 41 11.35 4.74 -5.27
C GLY A 41 10.30 5.25 -4.30
N SER A 42 10.63 6.26 -3.51
CA SER A 42 9.73 6.84 -2.49
C SER A 42 8.47 7.53 -3.05
N GLU A 43 8.41 7.83 -4.37
CA GLU A 43 7.18 8.37 -4.97
C GLU A 43 5.98 7.43 -4.81
N ASN A 44 6.22 6.13 -4.57
CA ASN A 44 5.16 5.13 -4.39
C ASN A 44 4.40 5.26 -3.07
N TRP A 45 4.96 5.93 -2.05
CA TRP A 45 4.32 6.11 -0.74
C TRP A 45 4.35 7.55 -0.25
N ARG A 46 4.84 8.50 -1.04
CA ARG A 46 4.75 9.93 -0.74
C ARG A 46 3.32 10.44 -0.84
N SER A 47 3.05 11.48 -0.07
CA SER A 47 1.74 12.13 0.01
C SER A 47 1.39 13.05 -1.18
N ALA A 48 2.23 13.07 -2.23
CA ALA A 48 2.09 13.94 -3.41
C ALA A 48 1.97 15.43 -3.01
N PHE A 49 0.79 16.04 -3.18
CA PHE A 49 0.53 17.43 -2.82
C PHE A 49 -0.05 17.61 -1.40
N LEU A 50 -0.40 16.51 -0.72
CA LEU A 50 -0.86 16.57 0.67
C LEU A 50 0.32 16.76 1.63
N PRO A 51 0.08 17.27 2.85
CA PRO A 51 1.12 17.35 3.88
C PRO A 51 1.79 16.01 4.14
N GLY A 52 3.10 16.03 4.41
CA GLY A 52 3.93 14.82 4.60
C GLY A 52 3.50 13.93 5.77
N ILE A 53 2.64 14.39 6.67
CA ILE A 53 2.07 13.57 7.75
C ILE A 53 1.22 12.39 7.23
N TYR A 54 0.72 12.50 6.00
CA TYR A 54 -0.06 11.45 5.35
C TYR A 54 0.79 10.52 4.50
N GLU A 55 2.11 10.75 4.45
CA GLU A 55 3.07 9.90 3.75
C GLU A 55 3.16 8.52 4.41
N GLY A 56 3.31 7.48 3.57
CA GLY A 56 3.50 6.12 4.06
C GLY A 56 4.87 5.90 4.68
N ALA A 57 4.92 5.17 5.77
CA ALA A 57 6.18 4.69 6.32
C ALA A 57 6.67 3.48 5.54
N PHE A 58 7.90 3.57 5.02
CA PHE A 58 8.51 2.47 4.28
C PHE A 58 9.14 1.45 5.22
N VAL A 59 8.89 0.18 4.95
CA VAL A 59 9.42 -0.97 5.68
C VAL A 59 10.17 -1.88 4.71
N ASN A 60 11.49 -2.01 4.91
CA ASN A 60 12.30 -2.96 4.16
C ASN A 60 12.15 -4.37 4.76
N SER A 61 11.23 -5.14 4.22
CA SER A 61 10.90 -6.48 4.72
C SER A 61 11.90 -7.57 4.32
N GLU A 62 12.99 -7.26 3.63
CA GLU A 62 14.13 -8.15 3.47
C GLU A 62 14.73 -8.51 4.84
N HIS A 63 14.75 -7.55 5.74
CA HIS A 63 15.27 -7.72 7.09
C HIS A 63 14.25 -8.36 8.02
N ARG A 64 14.75 -9.02 9.09
CA ARG A 64 13.91 -9.61 10.15
C ARG A 64 13.91 -8.78 11.43
N ARG A 65 15.01 -8.08 11.68
CA ARG A 65 15.16 -7.27 12.91
C ARG A 65 14.47 -5.93 12.72
N VAL A 66 13.67 -5.52 13.70
CA VAL A 66 12.88 -4.28 13.66
C VAL A 66 13.75 -3.05 13.37
N GLU A 67 14.95 -2.98 13.95
CA GLU A 67 15.88 -1.87 13.76
C GLU A 67 16.39 -1.74 12.31
N LYS A 68 16.23 -2.80 11.51
CA LYS A 68 16.61 -2.82 10.09
C LYS A 68 15.40 -2.76 9.15
N LEU A 69 14.20 -3.11 9.64
CA LEU A 69 12.97 -3.00 8.89
C LEU A 69 12.61 -1.54 8.58
N ILE A 70 12.86 -0.68 9.55
CA ILE A 70 12.55 0.74 9.46
C ILE A 70 13.84 1.52 9.70
N GLU A 71 14.25 2.26 8.67
CA GLU A 71 15.46 3.07 8.77
C GLU A 71 15.34 4.13 9.87
N ASN A 72 16.42 4.29 10.63
CA ASN A 72 16.53 5.32 11.66
C ASN A 72 15.47 5.26 12.78
N ILE A 73 14.80 4.12 12.97
CA ILE A 73 13.82 3.97 14.05
C ILE A 73 14.44 4.11 15.44
N ARG A 74 15.72 3.84 15.59
CA ARG A 74 16.48 3.99 16.83
C ARG A 74 17.78 4.76 16.63
N ASN A 75 18.10 5.62 17.59
CA ASN A 75 19.44 6.20 17.71
C ASN A 75 20.32 5.24 18.53
N PRO A 76 21.36 4.61 17.95
CA PRO A 76 22.18 3.66 18.69
C PRO A 76 23.04 4.30 19.82
N GLY A 77 23.20 5.62 19.80
CA GLY A 77 23.97 6.37 20.80
C GLY A 77 23.16 6.88 22.00
N LEU A 78 21.83 6.65 22.01
CA LEU A 78 20.95 7.14 23.07
C LEU A 78 20.01 6.03 23.55
N ASP A 79 19.72 6.03 24.85
CA ASP A 79 18.59 5.27 25.39
C ASP A 79 17.24 5.96 25.07
N LEU A 80 16.13 5.33 25.43
CA LEU A 80 14.79 5.88 25.16
C LEU A 80 14.55 7.22 25.84
N ALA A 81 15.08 7.43 27.05
CA ALA A 81 14.94 8.69 27.77
C ALA A 81 15.73 9.81 27.10
N GLY A 82 16.96 9.54 26.67
CA GLY A 82 17.79 10.47 25.91
C GLY A 82 17.18 10.82 24.53
N GLN A 83 16.58 9.83 23.86
CA GLN A 83 15.85 10.08 22.61
C GLN A 83 14.60 10.94 22.83
N ARG A 84 13.84 10.73 23.94
CA ARG A 84 12.71 11.58 24.30
C ARG A 84 13.15 13.03 24.50
N GLN A 85 14.23 13.25 25.28
CA GLN A 85 14.79 14.58 25.48
C GLN A 85 15.23 15.25 24.18
N GLN A 86 15.84 14.47 23.27
CA GLN A 86 16.22 14.98 21.95
C GLN A 86 15.00 15.40 21.12
N VAL A 87 13.95 14.59 21.10
CA VAL A 87 12.70 14.92 20.40
C VAL A 87 12.03 16.14 21.03
N ASP A 88 11.97 16.23 22.35
CA ASP A 88 11.40 17.39 23.07
C ASP A 88 12.14 18.69 22.74
N LEU A 89 13.48 18.66 22.70
CA LEU A 89 14.28 19.80 22.29
C LEU A 89 14.01 20.20 20.83
N LEU A 90 14.01 19.25 19.91
CA LEU A 90 13.68 19.50 18.51
C LEU A 90 12.27 20.09 18.36
N GLN A 91 11.31 19.56 19.09
CA GLN A 91 9.94 20.07 19.11
C GLN A 91 9.87 21.51 19.60
N ALA A 92 10.59 21.84 20.67
CA ALA A 92 10.65 23.21 21.20
C ALA A 92 11.26 24.19 20.18
N LEU A 93 12.37 23.80 19.53
CA LEU A 93 13.00 24.59 18.47
C LEU A 93 12.10 24.78 17.25
N ASN A 94 11.45 23.71 16.81
CA ASN A 94 10.54 23.73 15.67
C ASN A 94 9.31 24.61 15.94
N ARG A 95 8.71 24.51 17.15
CA ARG A 95 7.58 25.38 17.53
C ARG A 95 7.99 26.86 17.52
N ARG A 96 9.15 27.19 18.13
CA ARG A 96 9.66 28.56 18.10
C ARG A 96 9.87 29.07 16.66
N HIS A 97 10.33 28.19 15.78
CA HIS A 97 10.51 28.53 14.36
C HIS A 97 9.15 28.74 13.65
N LEU A 98 8.17 27.90 13.95
CA LEU A 98 6.81 28.03 13.42
C LEU A 98 6.14 29.33 13.89
N ASP A 99 6.29 29.70 15.18
CA ASP A 99 5.77 30.95 15.75
C ASP A 99 6.34 32.18 15.03
N GLN A 100 7.60 32.11 14.58
CA GLN A 100 8.25 33.20 13.84
C GLN A 100 7.81 33.28 12.38
N ARG A 101 7.50 32.15 11.76
CA ARG A 101 7.11 32.07 10.34
C ARG A 101 5.60 32.15 10.09
N GLY A 102 4.78 31.92 11.13
CA GLY A 102 3.36 31.73 11.01
C GLY A 102 3.00 30.34 10.49
N HIS A 103 1.83 30.20 9.87
CA HIS A 103 1.31 28.93 9.38
C HIS A 103 2.19 28.35 8.25
N ASP A 104 2.91 27.26 8.55
CA ASP A 104 3.75 26.51 7.61
C ASP A 104 3.40 25.01 7.71
N PRO A 105 2.51 24.50 6.83
CA PRO A 105 2.05 23.10 6.85
C PRO A 105 3.17 22.07 6.72
N GLN A 106 4.27 22.42 6.03
CA GLN A 106 5.42 21.51 5.87
C GLN A 106 6.21 21.40 7.18
N LEU A 107 6.38 22.49 7.89
CA LEU A 107 7.04 22.50 9.18
C LEU A 107 6.17 21.80 10.24
N GLU A 108 4.86 22.03 10.23
CA GLU A 108 3.91 21.32 11.11
C GLU A 108 3.95 19.80 10.87
N ALA A 109 3.93 19.36 9.60
CA ALA A 109 4.05 17.95 9.24
C ALA A 109 5.38 17.34 9.74
N ARG A 110 6.48 18.08 9.63
CA ARG A 110 7.79 17.64 10.14
C ARG A 110 7.78 17.49 11.67
N ILE A 111 7.18 18.43 12.39
CA ILE A 111 7.01 18.34 13.84
C ILE A 111 6.28 17.05 14.23
N LEU A 112 5.16 16.77 13.57
CA LEU A 112 4.36 15.59 13.83
C LEU A 112 5.10 14.28 13.46
N SER A 113 5.87 14.27 12.37
CA SER A 113 6.62 13.09 11.92
C SER A 113 7.72 12.66 12.91
N TYR A 114 8.39 13.59 13.59
CA TYR A 114 9.36 13.26 14.63
C TYR A 114 8.71 12.60 15.84
N GLU A 115 7.57 13.11 16.28
CA GLU A 115 6.81 12.52 17.38
C GLU A 115 6.30 11.11 17.03
N GLN A 116 5.76 10.95 15.83
CA GLN A 116 5.30 9.65 15.34
C GLN A 116 6.44 8.65 15.24
N GLY A 117 7.60 9.05 14.70
CA GLY A 117 8.80 8.20 14.63
C GLY A 117 9.26 7.74 16.02
N TYR A 118 9.18 8.60 17.04
CA TYR A 118 9.50 8.20 18.41
C TYR A 118 8.46 7.21 18.97
N ARG A 119 7.17 7.49 18.82
CA ARG A 119 6.10 6.59 19.29
C ARG A 119 6.15 5.22 18.61
N MET A 120 6.48 5.21 17.33
CA MET A 120 6.63 4.00 16.54
C MET A 120 7.68 3.03 17.12
N GLN A 121 8.74 3.55 17.79
CA GLN A 121 9.74 2.70 18.45
C GLN A 121 9.12 1.81 19.55
N MET A 122 8.06 2.26 20.18
CA MET A 122 7.41 1.55 21.28
C MET A 122 6.55 0.38 20.77
N GLU A 123 5.82 0.58 19.68
CA GLU A 123 4.88 -0.43 19.14
C GLU A 123 5.42 -1.24 17.97
N ALA A 124 6.36 -0.71 17.18
CA ALA A 124 6.92 -1.42 16.06
C ALA A 124 7.55 -2.75 16.47
N SER A 125 8.20 -2.83 17.64
CA SER A 125 8.80 -4.05 18.18
C SER A 125 7.78 -5.18 18.30
N ASP A 126 6.54 -4.86 18.68
CA ASP A 126 5.47 -5.85 18.77
C ASP A 126 4.83 -6.12 17.41
N ALA A 127 4.43 -5.09 16.68
CA ALA A 127 3.70 -5.23 15.42
C ALA A 127 4.48 -6.04 14.37
N PHE A 128 5.79 -5.84 14.29
CA PHE A 128 6.66 -6.49 13.30
C PHE A 128 7.30 -7.80 13.76
N ASP A 129 7.18 -8.16 15.04
CA ASP A 129 7.70 -9.41 15.58
C ASP A 129 6.73 -10.58 15.34
N VAL A 130 6.87 -11.23 14.19
CA VAL A 130 6.04 -12.38 13.81
C VAL A 130 6.34 -13.65 14.64
N GLU A 131 7.46 -13.69 15.36
CA GLU A 131 7.80 -14.83 16.22
C GLU A 131 6.86 -14.93 17.44
N ARG A 132 6.14 -13.86 17.76
CA ARG A 132 5.09 -13.86 18.79
C ARG A 132 3.80 -14.59 18.38
N GLU A 133 3.63 -14.85 17.10
CA GLU A 133 2.48 -15.62 16.63
C GLU A 133 2.65 -17.12 16.95
N PRO A 134 1.56 -17.83 17.24
CA PRO A 134 1.59 -19.27 17.38
C PRO A 134 2.25 -19.95 16.18
N GLU A 135 2.96 -21.03 16.42
CA GLU A 135 3.65 -21.80 15.38
C GLU A 135 2.69 -22.22 14.26
N SER A 136 1.49 -22.69 14.61
CA SER A 136 0.46 -23.06 13.64
C SER A 136 0.03 -21.92 12.70
N VAL A 137 0.00 -20.67 13.20
CA VAL A 137 -0.28 -19.49 12.37
C VAL A 137 0.91 -19.23 11.45
N ARG A 138 2.13 -19.26 11.96
CA ARG A 138 3.34 -19.03 11.15
C ARG A 138 3.49 -20.09 10.05
N GLU A 139 3.22 -21.36 10.36
CA GLU A 139 3.22 -22.47 9.40
C GLU A 139 2.13 -22.29 8.31
N ALA A 140 0.94 -21.87 8.69
CA ALA A 140 -0.14 -21.60 7.73
C ALA A 140 0.27 -20.55 6.68
N TYR A 141 0.92 -19.47 7.11
CA TYR A 141 1.44 -18.45 6.17
C TYR A 141 2.66 -18.95 5.38
N GLY A 142 3.48 -19.81 5.95
CA GLY A 142 4.73 -20.31 5.38
C GLY A 142 5.95 -19.47 5.77
N SER A 143 7.12 -19.82 5.22
CA SER A 143 8.42 -19.28 5.65
C SER A 143 9.03 -18.23 4.70
N SER A 144 8.37 -17.90 3.62
CA SER A 144 8.89 -16.96 2.62
C SER A 144 8.92 -15.51 3.14
N VAL A 145 9.62 -14.61 2.43
CA VAL A 145 9.57 -13.17 2.72
C VAL A 145 8.15 -12.66 2.56
N GLN A 146 7.43 -13.11 1.53
CA GLN A 146 6.04 -12.73 1.29
C GLN A 146 5.11 -13.21 2.42
N SER A 147 5.33 -14.42 2.93
CA SER A 147 4.60 -14.96 4.07
C SER A 147 4.72 -14.04 5.28
N ARG A 148 5.93 -13.62 5.59
CA ARG A 148 6.19 -12.69 6.69
C ARG A 148 5.57 -11.31 6.46
N GLN A 149 5.63 -10.78 5.22
CA GLN A 149 4.99 -9.51 4.89
C GLN A 149 3.49 -9.55 5.13
N LEU A 150 2.80 -10.59 4.66
CA LEU A 150 1.35 -10.71 4.81
C LEU A 150 0.95 -10.96 6.26
N LEU A 151 1.75 -11.69 7.03
CA LEU A 151 1.52 -11.86 8.46
C LEU A 151 1.71 -10.54 9.22
N ILE A 152 2.73 -9.75 8.88
CA ILE A 152 2.92 -8.39 9.41
C ILE A 152 1.73 -7.50 9.00
N ALA A 153 1.27 -7.56 7.75
CA ALA A 153 0.14 -6.78 7.29
C ALA A 153 -1.12 -7.04 8.13
N ARG A 154 -1.45 -8.31 8.41
CA ARG A 154 -2.57 -8.67 9.28
C ARG A 154 -2.38 -8.08 10.69
N ARG A 155 -1.19 -8.20 11.28
CA ARG A 155 -0.87 -7.65 12.61
C ARG A 155 -0.99 -6.13 12.67
N LEU A 156 -0.64 -5.44 11.59
CA LEU A 156 -0.79 -4.00 11.47
C LEU A 156 -2.27 -3.58 11.39
N ILE A 157 -3.08 -4.31 10.60
CA ILE A 157 -4.53 -4.06 10.51
C ILE A 157 -5.19 -4.26 11.88
N GLU A 158 -4.87 -5.33 12.62
CA GLU A 158 -5.35 -5.53 14.00
C GLU A 158 -5.04 -4.38 14.94
N ARG A 159 -4.01 -3.59 14.65
CA ARG A 159 -3.57 -2.43 15.43
C ARG A 159 -4.09 -1.09 14.89
N GLY A 160 -5.04 -1.13 13.96
CA GLY A 160 -5.67 0.07 13.42
C GLY A 160 -4.88 0.83 12.37
N VAL A 161 -3.88 0.19 11.73
CA VAL A 161 -3.25 0.77 10.54
C VAL A 161 -4.25 0.73 9.39
N ARG A 162 -4.54 1.88 8.78
CA ARG A 162 -5.60 2.03 7.77
C ARG A 162 -5.27 1.43 6.42
N PHE A 163 -4.01 1.53 6.02
CA PHE A 163 -3.59 1.08 4.70
C PHE A 163 -2.23 0.41 4.76
N VAL A 164 -2.16 -0.83 4.28
CA VAL A 164 -0.91 -1.58 4.18
C VAL A 164 -0.71 -1.97 2.72
N GLN A 165 0.35 -1.45 2.11
CA GLN A 165 0.75 -1.78 0.75
C GLN A 165 1.91 -2.77 0.78
N VAL A 166 1.77 -3.87 0.06
CA VAL A 166 2.76 -4.96 0.05
C VAL A 166 3.17 -5.25 -1.38
N TRP A 167 4.48 -5.14 -1.67
CA TRP A 167 5.04 -5.58 -2.94
C TRP A 167 5.52 -7.01 -2.86
N HIS A 168 5.14 -7.81 -3.83
CA HIS A 168 5.65 -9.16 -3.99
C HIS A 168 6.96 -9.15 -4.79
N GLY A 169 8.04 -9.56 -4.13
CA GLY A 169 9.38 -9.62 -4.69
C GLY A 169 10.10 -8.27 -4.77
N ALA A 170 11.40 -8.32 -5.00
CA ALA A 170 12.24 -7.15 -5.20
C ALA A 170 12.17 -6.65 -6.63
N SER A 171 12.28 -5.35 -6.84
CA SER A 171 12.22 -4.70 -8.15
C SER A 171 10.91 -4.98 -8.90
N GLN A 172 10.94 -5.63 -10.06
CA GLN A 172 9.82 -5.91 -10.94
C GLN A 172 9.75 -7.39 -11.34
N PRO A 173 9.58 -8.32 -10.40
CA PRO A 173 9.68 -9.74 -10.71
C PRO A 173 8.58 -10.25 -11.66
N TRP A 174 7.44 -9.56 -11.72
CA TRP A 174 6.31 -9.91 -12.60
C TRP A 174 6.40 -9.31 -14.01
N ASP A 175 7.38 -8.45 -14.25
CA ASP A 175 7.60 -7.81 -15.55
C ASP A 175 8.42 -8.72 -16.49
N ASN A 176 7.79 -9.79 -17.02
CA ASN A 176 8.46 -10.81 -17.76
C ASN A 176 8.24 -10.68 -19.27
N HIS A 177 9.25 -10.15 -19.95
CA HIS A 177 9.37 -10.11 -21.40
C HIS A 177 9.99 -11.39 -21.99
N ASP A 178 10.28 -12.36 -21.13
CA ASP A 178 10.75 -13.71 -21.48
C ASP A 178 10.16 -14.75 -20.52
N ARG A 179 10.11 -16.02 -20.94
CA ARG A 179 9.68 -17.17 -20.13
C ARG A 179 8.55 -16.89 -19.14
N ILE A 180 7.55 -16.13 -19.57
CA ILE A 180 6.51 -15.60 -18.69
C ILE A 180 5.76 -16.71 -17.93
N GLU A 181 5.46 -17.85 -18.58
CA GLU A 181 4.74 -18.93 -17.92
C GLU A 181 5.54 -19.54 -16.77
N GLU A 182 6.81 -19.84 -16.99
CA GLU A 182 7.70 -20.38 -15.95
C GLU A 182 7.85 -19.39 -14.78
N ASN A 183 8.17 -18.15 -15.11
CA ASN A 183 8.41 -17.11 -14.10
C ASN A 183 7.16 -16.80 -13.30
N HIS A 184 6.00 -16.62 -13.94
CA HIS A 184 4.74 -16.35 -13.24
C HIS A 184 4.27 -17.54 -12.41
N ARG A 185 4.44 -18.78 -12.87
CA ARG A 185 4.14 -19.99 -12.09
C ARG A 185 4.98 -20.05 -10.81
N LYS A 186 6.27 -19.74 -10.92
CA LYS A 186 7.17 -19.67 -9.77
C LYS A 186 6.73 -18.56 -8.79
N LEU A 187 6.47 -17.36 -9.28
CA LEU A 187 6.07 -16.22 -8.45
C LEU A 187 4.71 -16.46 -7.78
N ALA A 188 3.74 -17.00 -8.51
CA ALA A 188 2.45 -17.38 -7.95
C ALA A 188 2.59 -18.42 -6.84
N GLY A 189 3.45 -19.43 -7.03
CA GLY A 189 3.75 -20.42 -6.01
C GLY A 189 4.37 -19.83 -4.74
N GLN A 190 5.12 -18.74 -4.85
CA GLN A 190 5.73 -18.05 -3.70
C GLN A 190 4.73 -17.28 -2.83
N CYS A 191 3.61 -16.84 -3.38
CA CYS A 191 2.64 -16.00 -2.67
C CYS A 191 1.29 -16.69 -2.37
N SER A 192 0.93 -17.76 -3.10
CA SER A 192 -0.39 -18.38 -3.01
C SER A 192 -0.74 -18.88 -1.61
N GLN A 193 0.18 -19.58 -0.94
CA GLN A 193 -0.02 -20.07 0.43
C GLN A 193 -0.28 -18.92 1.39
N ALA A 194 0.56 -17.89 1.36
CA ALA A 194 0.46 -16.76 2.27
C ALA A 194 -0.80 -15.92 2.04
N ILE A 195 -1.24 -15.76 0.80
CA ILE A 195 -2.51 -15.10 0.46
C ILE A 195 -3.70 -15.90 1.01
N GLY A 196 -3.72 -17.21 0.78
CA GLY A 196 -4.76 -18.10 1.32
C GLY A 196 -4.82 -18.06 2.84
N ALA A 197 -3.66 -18.08 3.50
CA ALA A 197 -3.56 -17.95 4.95
C ALA A 197 -4.06 -16.59 5.44
N LEU A 198 -3.70 -15.48 4.78
CA LEU A 198 -4.18 -14.15 5.13
C LEU A 198 -5.72 -14.08 5.12
N LEU A 199 -6.36 -14.52 4.03
CA LEU A 199 -7.81 -14.49 3.91
C LEU A 199 -8.50 -15.36 4.96
N THR A 200 -7.91 -16.53 5.26
CA THR A 200 -8.42 -17.43 6.29
C THR A 200 -8.28 -16.83 7.69
N ASP A 201 -7.12 -16.27 8.00
CA ASP A 201 -6.82 -15.65 9.31
C ASP A 201 -7.69 -14.41 9.56
N LEU A 202 -7.89 -13.56 8.55
CA LEU A 202 -8.82 -12.42 8.64
C LEU A 202 -10.26 -12.88 8.95
N LYS A 203 -10.74 -13.96 8.30
CA LYS A 203 -12.06 -14.53 8.58
C LYS A 203 -12.16 -15.08 10.00
N GLN A 204 -11.17 -15.85 10.43
CA GLN A 204 -11.14 -16.45 11.77
C GLN A 204 -11.10 -15.41 12.90
N ARG A 205 -10.52 -14.24 12.63
CA ARG A 205 -10.42 -13.12 13.57
C ARG A 205 -11.60 -12.14 13.51
N GLY A 206 -12.53 -12.35 12.59
CA GLY A 206 -13.66 -11.43 12.38
C GLY A 206 -13.25 -10.09 11.72
N LEU A 207 -12.07 -10.02 11.11
CA LEU A 207 -11.56 -8.81 10.46
C LEU A 207 -11.89 -8.74 8.96
N PHE A 208 -12.38 -9.83 8.37
CA PHE A 208 -12.54 -9.95 6.92
C PHE A 208 -13.55 -8.96 6.35
N GLU A 209 -14.66 -8.76 7.05
CA GLU A 209 -15.74 -7.87 6.59
C GLU A 209 -15.34 -6.38 6.69
N GLU A 210 -14.35 -6.06 7.53
CA GLU A 210 -13.83 -4.70 7.74
C GLU A 210 -12.51 -4.45 7.00
N THR A 211 -11.99 -5.46 6.28
CA THR A 211 -10.70 -5.36 5.57
C THR A 211 -10.88 -5.63 4.10
N LEU A 212 -10.72 -4.61 3.27
CA LEU A 212 -10.65 -4.77 1.82
C LEU A 212 -9.25 -5.23 1.40
N VAL A 213 -9.17 -6.43 0.86
CA VAL A 213 -7.93 -6.98 0.28
C VAL A 213 -7.98 -6.84 -1.23
N ILE A 214 -6.98 -6.19 -1.82
CA ILE A 214 -6.85 -5.98 -3.27
C ILE A 214 -5.54 -6.60 -3.72
N CYS A 215 -5.58 -7.39 -4.78
CA CYS A 215 -4.38 -7.95 -5.42
C CYS A 215 -4.45 -7.76 -6.93
N GLY A 216 -3.40 -7.18 -7.48
CA GLY A 216 -3.28 -6.94 -8.92
C GLY A 216 -1.95 -6.28 -9.26
N GLY A 217 -1.74 -6.06 -10.54
CA GLY A 217 -0.66 -5.25 -11.09
C GLY A 217 -1.19 -3.94 -11.66
N GLU A 218 -0.29 -3.12 -12.16
CA GLU A 218 -0.58 -1.82 -12.74
C GLU A 218 -1.23 -1.89 -14.13
N PHE A 219 -0.97 -2.99 -14.86
CA PHE A 219 -1.56 -3.31 -16.16
C PHE A 219 -1.43 -4.82 -16.42
N GLY A 220 -1.97 -5.28 -17.55
CA GLY A 220 -1.88 -6.66 -18.01
C GLY A 220 -0.77 -6.90 -19.01
N ARG A 221 -0.87 -8.04 -19.69
CA ARG A 221 0.06 -8.47 -20.73
C ARG A 221 -0.68 -8.70 -22.05
N THR A 222 0.01 -8.42 -23.17
CA THR A 222 -0.57 -8.68 -24.49
C THR A 222 -0.89 -10.16 -24.67
N PRO A 223 -1.98 -10.51 -25.37
CA PRO A 223 -2.27 -11.91 -25.71
C PRO A 223 -1.29 -12.47 -26.74
N THR A 224 -0.57 -11.61 -27.45
CA THR A 224 0.46 -11.98 -28.42
C THR A 224 1.83 -12.11 -27.77
N VAL A 225 2.64 -13.00 -28.33
CA VAL A 225 4.03 -13.21 -27.90
C VAL A 225 4.89 -12.01 -28.29
N GLU A 226 5.75 -11.58 -27.40
CA GLU A 226 6.81 -10.63 -27.69
C GLU A 226 8.03 -11.39 -28.24
N THR A 227 8.55 -10.93 -29.38
CA THR A 227 9.65 -11.60 -30.07
C THR A 227 11.03 -10.95 -29.84
N ARG A 228 11.13 -9.94 -28.97
CA ARG A 228 12.39 -9.22 -28.73
C ARG A 228 13.49 -10.08 -28.09
N GLY A 229 13.15 -11.20 -27.47
CA GLY A 229 14.08 -12.09 -26.77
C GLY A 229 14.79 -13.12 -27.64
N GLY A 230 14.55 -13.18 -28.95
CA GLY A 230 15.09 -14.20 -29.86
C GLY A 230 14.22 -15.48 -29.91
N ASP A 231 14.65 -16.43 -30.73
CA ASP A 231 13.92 -17.68 -30.98
C ASP A 231 13.82 -18.53 -29.69
N GLY A 232 12.58 -18.87 -29.31
CA GLY A 232 12.27 -19.74 -28.16
C GLY A 232 12.10 -19.06 -26.81
N VAL A 233 12.25 -17.76 -26.73
CA VAL A 233 12.02 -16.98 -25.49
C VAL A 233 10.66 -16.31 -25.57
N LEU A 234 9.64 -16.93 -24.94
CA LEU A 234 8.26 -16.48 -25.02
C LEU A 234 7.93 -15.56 -23.85
N GLY A 235 7.81 -14.27 -24.11
CA GLY A 235 7.34 -13.24 -23.20
C GLY A 235 6.08 -12.56 -23.70
N ARG A 236 5.63 -11.57 -22.98
CA ARG A 236 4.47 -10.74 -23.31
C ARG A 236 4.77 -9.28 -23.02
N ASP A 237 4.38 -8.38 -23.92
CA ASP A 237 4.48 -6.94 -23.70
C ASP A 237 3.35 -6.42 -22.81
N HIS A 238 3.43 -5.17 -22.40
CA HIS A 238 2.46 -4.49 -21.56
C HIS A 238 1.13 -4.28 -22.27
N ASN A 239 0.03 -4.48 -21.56
CA ASN A 239 -1.31 -4.22 -22.08
C ASN A 239 -2.16 -3.48 -21.00
N HIS A 240 -2.38 -2.19 -21.17
CA HIS A 240 -3.21 -1.40 -20.27
C HIS A 240 -4.70 -1.39 -20.67
N TYR A 241 -5.06 -1.95 -21.83
CA TYR A 241 -6.44 -1.98 -22.28
C TYR A 241 -7.26 -3.15 -21.73
N GLY A 242 -6.61 -4.16 -21.17
CA GLY A 242 -7.28 -5.32 -20.60
C GLY A 242 -6.39 -6.01 -19.58
N PHE A 243 -6.81 -5.96 -18.30
CA PHE A 243 -6.16 -6.67 -17.21
C PHE A 243 -7.16 -6.97 -16.11
N SER A 244 -6.80 -7.88 -15.22
CA SER A 244 -7.65 -8.30 -14.11
C SER A 244 -6.95 -8.02 -12.78
N LEU A 245 -7.76 -7.72 -11.79
CA LEU A 245 -7.38 -7.74 -10.39
C LEU A 245 -8.47 -8.46 -9.61
N TRP A 246 -8.18 -8.90 -8.38
CA TRP A 246 -9.20 -9.45 -7.52
C TRP A 246 -9.30 -8.68 -6.19
N LEU A 247 -10.52 -8.70 -5.64
CA LEU A 247 -10.85 -8.09 -4.37
C LEU A 247 -11.48 -9.13 -3.44
N ALA A 248 -11.29 -8.98 -2.13
CA ALA A 248 -11.90 -9.85 -1.13
C ALA A 248 -12.17 -9.07 0.16
N GLY A 249 -13.24 -9.41 0.86
CA GLY A 249 -13.64 -8.75 2.10
C GLY A 249 -14.13 -7.31 1.91
N GLY A 250 -14.22 -6.56 3.00
CA GLY A 250 -14.51 -5.12 2.98
C GLY A 250 -15.75 -4.70 2.19
N GLY A 251 -16.83 -5.51 2.17
CA GLY A 251 -18.08 -5.18 1.49
C GLY A 251 -18.14 -5.51 0.00
N VAL A 252 -17.22 -6.32 -0.55
CA VAL A 252 -17.31 -6.81 -1.93
C VAL A 252 -17.99 -8.17 -2.01
N LYS A 253 -18.74 -8.42 -3.09
CA LYS A 253 -19.37 -9.71 -3.37
C LYS A 253 -18.30 -10.78 -3.64
N GLY A 254 -18.36 -11.88 -2.91
CA GLY A 254 -17.55 -13.05 -3.18
C GLY A 254 -18.08 -13.90 -4.35
N GLY A 255 -17.17 -14.57 -5.08
CA GLY A 255 -17.53 -15.49 -6.16
C GLY A 255 -18.04 -14.82 -7.43
N LEU A 256 -17.91 -13.50 -7.57
CA LEU A 256 -18.32 -12.74 -8.75
C LEU A 256 -17.13 -12.57 -9.69
N VAL A 257 -17.39 -12.74 -11.00
CA VAL A 257 -16.53 -12.25 -12.07
C VAL A 257 -17.25 -11.09 -12.74
N HIS A 258 -16.62 -9.91 -12.80
CA HIS A 258 -17.18 -8.69 -13.36
C HIS A 258 -16.36 -8.23 -14.56
N GLY A 259 -17.01 -8.12 -15.69
CA GLY A 259 -16.40 -7.73 -16.95
C GLY A 259 -15.69 -8.86 -17.70
N ALA A 260 -15.43 -8.60 -18.96
CA ALA A 260 -14.71 -9.50 -19.86
C ALA A 260 -13.90 -8.72 -20.89
N THR A 261 -12.87 -9.36 -21.42
CA THR A 261 -12.13 -8.87 -22.59
C THR A 261 -12.80 -9.32 -23.88
N ASP A 262 -12.36 -8.76 -25.01
CA ASP A 262 -12.67 -9.32 -26.34
C ASP A 262 -12.13 -10.77 -26.45
N ASP A 263 -12.55 -11.47 -27.50
CA ASP A 263 -12.21 -12.88 -27.75
C ASP A 263 -10.70 -13.14 -27.85
N PHE A 264 -9.91 -12.12 -28.11
CA PHE A 264 -8.45 -12.21 -28.22
C PHE A 264 -7.72 -11.78 -26.96
N GLY A 265 -8.41 -11.17 -25.99
CA GLY A 265 -7.81 -10.68 -24.74
C GLY A 265 -7.07 -9.34 -24.86
N PHE A 266 -7.31 -8.55 -25.90
CA PHE A 266 -6.66 -7.25 -26.08
C PHE A 266 -7.29 -6.13 -25.27
N LYS A 267 -8.62 -6.07 -25.20
CA LYS A 267 -9.34 -4.93 -24.57
C LYS A 267 -10.48 -5.42 -23.70
N ALA A 268 -10.70 -4.74 -22.59
CA ALA A 268 -11.93 -4.88 -21.84
C ALA A 268 -13.09 -4.31 -22.66
N VAL A 269 -14.13 -5.14 -22.93
CA VAL A 269 -15.28 -4.79 -23.77
C VAL A 269 -16.62 -4.99 -23.10
N GLU A 270 -16.68 -5.82 -22.07
CA GLU A 270 -17.88 -6.05 -21.28
C GLU A 270 -17.65 -5.51 -19.85
N ASN A 271 -18.57 -4.68 -19.37
CA ASN A 271 -18.50 -4.05 -18.04
C ASN A 271 -17.09 -3.51 -17.72
N ALA A 272 -16.49 -2.80 -18.66
CA ALA A 272 -15.14 -2.29 -18.52
C ALA A 272 -15.04 -1.31 -17.36
N VAL A 273 -14.09 -1.53 -16.47
CA VAL A 273 -13.82 -0.70 -15.29
C VAL A 273 -12.56 0.13 -15.55
N HIS A 274 -12.70 1.44 -15.56
CA HIS A 274 -11.56 2.34 -15.63
C HIS A 274 -10.84 2.43 -14.28
N VAL A 275 -9.56 2.77 -14.27
CA VAL A 275 -8.81 2.92 -13.01
C VAL A 275 -9.44 3.95 -12.05
N HIS A 276 -10.06 4.99 -12.58
CA HIS A 276 -10.80 5.96 -11.77
C HIS A 276 -12.06 5.36 -11.14
N ASP A 277 -12.75 4.43 -11.82
CA ASP A 277 -13.92 3.73 -11.26
C ASP A 277 -13.48 2.81 -10.11
N LEU A 278 -12.34 2.14 -10.24
CA LEU A 278 -11.74 1.37 -9.14
C LEU A 278 -11.44 2.28 -7.95
N HIS A 279 -10.85 3.46 -8.18
CA HIS A 279 -10.54 4.42 -7.10
C HIS A 279 -11.82 4.91 -6.41
N ALA A 280 -12.84 5.31 -7.18
CA ALA A 280 -14.12 5.73 -6.65
C ALA A 280 -14.79 4.60 -5.82
N THR A 281 -14.68 3.35 -6.29
CA THR A 281 -15.23 2.18 -5.62
C THR A 281 -14.50 1.89 -4.31
N ILE A 282 -13.17 1.96 -4.28
CA ILE A 282 -12.38 1.81 -3.04
C ILE A 282 -12.77 2.88 -2.02
N LEU A 283 -12.83 4.15 -2.44
CA LEU A 283 -13.23 5.24 -1.55
C LEU A 283 -14.66 5.05 -1.03
N HIS A 284 -15.59 4.59 -1.87
CA HIS A 284 -16.96 4.29 -1.46
C HIS A 284 -17.02 3.18 -0.41
N LEU A 285 -16.28 2.08 -0.61
CA LEU A 285 -16.16 0.98 0.36
C LEU A 285 -15.57 1.44 1.70
N MET A 286 -14.72 2.47 1.68
CA MET A 286 -14.16 3.10 2.88
C MET A 286 -15.09 4.17 3.49
N GLY A 287 -16.32 4.31 2.99
CA GLY A 287 -17.32 5.24 3.50
C GLY A 287 -17.20 6.68 2.99
N PHE A 288 -16.40 6.92 1.95
CA PHE A 288 -16.29 8.25 1.34
C PHE A 288 -17.25 8.45 0.17
N ASP A 289 -17.70 9.67 0.06
CA ASP A 289 -18.18 10.24 -1.19
C ASP A 289 -16.96 10.83 -1.92
N HIS A 290 -16.52 10.14 -2.98
CA HIS A 290 -15.31 10.52 -3.71
C HIS A 290 -15.42 11.88 -4.42
N GLU A 291 -16.64 12.34 -4.73
CA GLU A 291 -16.89 13.65 -5.33
C GLU A 291 -16.80 14.78 -4.29
N ARG A 292 -16.95 14.48 -3.00
CA ARG A 292 -16.86 15.44 -1.90
C ARG A 292 -15.50 15.43 -1.21
N LEU A 293 -14.68 14.42 -1.45
CA LEU A 293 -13.34 14.33 -0.87
C LEU A 293 -12.40 15.28 -1.60
N THR A 294 -12.22 16.48 -1.04
CA THR A 294 -11.40 17.55 -1.61
C THR A 294 -10.25 17.94 -0.70
N TYR A 295 -9.21 18.50 -1.28
CA TYR A 295 -8.12 19.17 -0.58
C TYR A 295 -7.96 20.59 -1.10
N ARG A 296 -7.95 21.55 -0.18
CA ARG A 296 -7.76 22.97 -0.50
C ARG A 296 -6.28 23.28 -0.69
N ASN A 297 -5.89 23.52 -1.93
CA ASN A 297 -4.57 24.03 -2.27
C ASN A 297 -4.70 25.50 -2.70
N PRO A 298 -3.68 26.39 -2.57
CA PRO A 298 -3.84 27.82 -2.75
C PRO A 298 -4.72 28.20 -3.95
N GLY A 299 -5.89 28.73 -3.65
CA GLY A 299 -6.84 29.30 -4.61
C GLY A 299 -8.02 28.42 -5.02
N ARG A 300 -8.01 27.09 -4.86
CA ARG A 300 -9.16 26.25 -5.19
C ARG A 300 -9.14 24.90 -4.49
N ASP A 301 -10.31 24.25 -4.43
CA ASP A 301 -10.45 22.88 -3.99
C ASP A 301 -10.14 21.92 -5.15
N PHE A 302 -9.33 20.88 -4.87
CA PHE A 302 -9.02 19.82 -5.81
C PHE A 302 -9.69 18.54 -5.32
N TRP A 303 -10.41 17.85 -6.20
CA TRP A 303 -10.88 16.51 -5.93
C TRP A 303 -9.70 15.54 -5.85
N LEU A 304 -9.69 14.72 -4.82
CA LEU A 304 -8.57 13.80 -4.55
C LEU A 304 -8.62 12.56 -5.44
N ALA A 305 -9.82 12.19 -5.94
CA ALA A 305 -10.02 11.07 -6.87
C ALA A 305 -9.95 11.49 -8.35
N ASP A 306 -9.56 12.78 -8.65
CA ASP A 306 -9.72 13.41 -9.95
C ASP A 306 -11.21 13.56 -10.36
N VAL A 307 -11.47 14.20 -11.50
CA VAL A 307 -12.82 14.55 -11.96
C VAL A 307 -13.65 13.39 -12.53
N HIS A 308 -13.11 12.18 -12.52
CA HIS A 308 -13.69 11.01 -13.15
C HIS A 308 -13.74 9.82 -12.18
N GLY A 309 -14.68 8.95 -12.38
CA GLY A 309 -14.82 7.68 -11.68
C GLY A 309 -16.25 7.44 -11.22
N ASN A 310 -16.75 6.27 -11.52
CA ASN A 310 -18.06 5.80 -11.10
C ASN A 310 -17.87 4.65 -10.13
N VAL A 311 -18.67 4.60 -9.07
CA VAL A 311 -18.69 3.46 -8.17
C VAL A 311 -19.26 2.25 -8.91
N VAL A 312 -18.49 1.18 -8.99
CA VAL A 312 -18.92 -0.09 -9.60
C VAL A 312 -19.83 -0.83 -8.63
N ARG A 313 -21.11 -0.49 -8.63
CA ARG A 313 -22.10 -0.97 -7.64
C ARG A 313 -22.38 -2.46 -7.75
N GLU A 314 -22.16 -3.05 -8.92
CA GLU A 314 -22.42 -4.45 -9.21
C GLU A 314 -21.55 -5.40 -8.38
N ILE A 315 -20.36 -4.95 -7.97
CA ILE A 315 -19.44 -5.73 -7.15
C ILE A 315 -19.62 -5.52 -5.64
N LEU A 316 -20.52 -4.64 -5.21
CA LEU A 316 -20.77 -4.36 -3.78
C LEU A 316 -21.75 -5.39 -3.20
N ALA A 317 -21.49 -5.84 -1.93
CA ALA A 317 -22.31 -6.81 -1.21
C ALA A 317 -23.65 -6.22 -0.72
#